data_9c4ca91d2c5e4fecd002f168b9c4a5c7
#
_entry.id   9c4ca91d2c5e4fecd002f168b9c4a5c7
#
_cell.length_a   1.000
_cell.length_b   1.000
_cell.length_c   1.000
_cell.angle_alpha   90.00
_cell.angle_beta   90.00
_cell.angle_gamma   90.00
#
_symmetry.space_group_name_H-M   'P 1'
#
loop_
_entity.id
_entity.type
_entity.pdbx_description
1 polymer ?
#
loop_
_entity_poly.entity_id
_entity_poly.type
_entity_poly.pdbx_seq_one_letter_code
_entity_poly.pdbx_strand_id
1 'polypeptide(L)'
;ANIGIYINEERASTVNIDETNSDVLQLADLKEYTEEGENEVRLDYEGEGYLFYQIVGKYYLPWEKDIPEKKVLDIDLRYNTTDLIVNDMVKVDVTISYNGMGSTNLVIVDLGIPPGFSLVAGDLEEVVGEGLIDRYDIAGRQIILYIGNIEYNEPLEFNYRLKARYPIRAKSPRSRVYEYYNPNVEDYARPVDITIS
;
A
#
# COMPACT_ATOMS: atom_id res chain seq x y z
N ALA A 1 -5.44 -35.38 -17.22
CA ALA A 1 -4.54 -35.25 -16.08
C ALA A 1 -5.33 -35.08 -14.79
N ASN A 2 -4.77 -35.58 -13.70
CA ASN A 2 -5.35 -35.44 -12.36
C ASN A 2 -4.30 -34.79 -11.45
N ILE A 3 -4.66 -33.71 -10.75
CA ILE A 3 -3.77 -32.97 -9.88
C ILE A 3 -4.31 -33.02 -8.45
N GLY A 4 -3.61 -33.73 -7.56
CA GLY A 4 -3.84 -33.65 -6.12
C GLY A 4 -3.13 -32.45 -5.52
N ILE A 5 -3.84 -31.61 -4.78
CA ILE A 5 -3.27 -30.44 -4.08
C ILE A 5 -3.30 -30.74 -2.59
N TYR A 6 -2.13 -30.64 -1.95
CA TYR A 6 -1.95 -30.90 -0.53
C TYR A 6 -1.37 -29.68 0.15
N ILE A 7 -1.84 -29.38 1.35
CA ILE A 7 -1.32 -28.36 2.25
C ILE A 7 -1.00 -29.04 3.59
N ASN A 8 0.23 -28.90 4.08
CA ASN A 8 0.67 -29.47 5.35
C ASN A 8 0.32 -30.97 5.47
N GLU A 9 0.57 -31.74 4.39
CA GLU A 9 0.26 -33.17 4.25
C GLU A 9 -1.25 -33.50 4.10
N GLU A 10 -2.16 -32.55 4.32
CA GLU A 10 -3.60 -32.75 4.13
C GLU A 10 -4.02 -32.50 2.68
N ARG A 11 -4.90 -33.34 2.15
CA ARG A 11 -5.42 -33.18 0.79
C ARG A 11 -6.48 -32.08 0.76
N ALA A 12 -6.12 -30.92 0.24
CA ALA A 12 -6.98 -29.74 0.18
C ALA A 12 -7.92 -29.77 -1.04
N SER A 13 -7.45 -30.24 -2.20
CA SER A 13 -8.26 -30.23 -3.42
C SER A 13 -7.79 -31.27 -4.45
N THR A 14 -8.63 -31.51 -5.44
CA THR A 14 -8.29 -32.30 -6.65
C THR A 14 -8.81 -31.56 -7.88
N VAL A 15 -7.96 -31.39 -8.86
CA VAL A 15 -8.31 -30.79 -10.16
C VAL A 15 -8.16 -31.84 -11.24
N ASN A 16 -9.21 -32.02 -12.03
CA ASN A 16 -9.20 -32.92 -13.20
C ASN A 16 -9.15 -32.06 -14.46
N ILE A 17 -8.14 -32.28 -15.30
CA ILE A 17 -7.96 -31.60 -16.58
C ILE A 17 -8.09 -32.61 -17.71
N ASP A 18 -8.97 -32.31 -18.67
CA ASP A 18 -9.21 -33.06 -19.88
C ASP A 18 -9.22 -32.15 -21.12
N GLU A 19 -9.57 -32.69 -22.27
CA GLU A 19 -9.61 -31.97 -23.55
C GLU A 19 -10.62 -30.79 -23.56
N THR A 20 -11.61 -30.81 -22.66
CA THR A 20 -12.67 -29.79 -22.63
C THR A 20 -12.37 -28.63 -21.73
N ASN A 21 -11.37 -28.70 -20.85
CA ASN A 21 -11.02 -27.69 -19.87
C ASN A 21 -9.51 -27.38 -19.77
N SER A 22 -8.71 -27.95 -20.68
CA SER A 22 -7.23 -27.75 -20.65
C SER A 22 -6.76 -26.33 -20.91
N ASP A 23 -7.60 -25.49 -21.51
CA ASP A 23 -7.37 -24.07 -21.79
C ASP A 23 -8.06 -23.14 -20.79
N VAL A 24 -8.74 -23.69 -19.79
CA VAL A 24 -9.46 -22.93 -18.76
C VAL A 24 -8.67 -22.89 -17.46
N LEU A 25 -8.49 -21.68 -16.91
CA LEU A 25 -7.85 -21.52 -15.61
C LEU A 25 -8.67 -22.21 -14.50
N GLN A 26 -8.05 -23.18 -13.85
CA GLN A 26 -8.62 -23.85 -12.68
C GLN A 26 -8.15 -23.13 -11.41
N LEU A 27 -9.09 -22.80 -10.52
CA LEU A 27 -8.81 -22.13 -9.24
C LEU A 27 -9.12 -23.06 -8.08
N ALA A 28 -8.21 -23.19 -7.14
CA ALA A 28 -8.41 -23.88 -5.88
C ALA A 28 -8.23 -22.88 -4.73
N ASP A 29 -9.25 -22.71 -3.89
CA ASP A 29 -9.13 -21.95 -2.65
C ASP A 29 -8.57 -22.86 -1.55
N LEU A 30 -7.42 -22.46 -0.99
CA LEU A 30 -6.67 -23.25 -0.02
C LEU A 30 -6.69 -22.63 1.38
N LYS A 31 -7.46 -21.55 1.57
CA LYS A 31 -7.45 -20.75 2.80
C LYS A 31 -7.77 -21.56 4.06
N GLU A 32 -8.70 -22.50 3.98
CA GLU A 32 -9.12 -23.31 5.15
C GLU A 32 -8.07 -24.33 5.60
N TYR A 33 -7.07 -24.61 4.74
CA TYR A 33 -5.99 -25.57 4.99
C TYR A 33 -4.68 -24.91 5.39
N THR A 34 -4.63 -23.56 5.42
CA THR A 34 -3.42 -22.82 5.77
C THR A 34 -3.41 -22.41 7.23
N GLU A 35 -2.24 -22.47 7.85
CA GLU A 35 -1.99 -22.07 9.22
C GLU A 35 -1.12 -20.80 9.29
N GLU A 36 -1.03 -20.19 10.49
CA GLU A 36 -0.11 -19.08 10.71
C GLU A 36 1.33 -19.58 10.67
N GLY A 37 2.17 -18.99 9.82
CA GLY A 37 3.58 -19.34 9.67
C GLY A 37 3.88 -20.02 8.34
N GLU A 38 4.78 -20.99 8.37
CA GLU A 38 5.21 -21.75 7.19
C GLU A 38 4.15 -22.79 6.81
N ASN A 39 3.82 -22.87 5.52
CA ASN A 39 2.90 -23.85 4.99
C ASN A 39 3.58 -24.55 3.81
N GLU A 40 3.55 -25.88 3.81
CA GLU A 40 4.05 -26.70 2.71
C GLU A 40 2.94 -26.96 1.69
N VAL A 41 3.20 -26.62 0.43
CA VAL A 41 2.29 -26.92 -0.69
C VAL A 41 2.89 -28.01 -1.56
N ARG A 42 2.19 -29.14 -1.69
CA ARG A 42 2.59 -30.25 -2.56
C ARG A 42 1.55 -30.48 -3.64
N LEU A 43 2.02 -30.60 -4.87
CA LEU A 43 1.20 -30.95 -6.04
C LEU A 43 1.57 -32.35 -6.52
N ASP A 44 0.62 -33.28 -6.51
CA ASP A 44 0.78 -34.60 -7.10
C ASP A 44 0.13 -34.58 -8.49
N TYR A 45 0.94 -34.73 -9.53
CA TYR A 45 0.50 -34.67 -10.93
C TYR A 45 0.52 -36.06 -11.53
N GLU A 46 -0.64 -36.51 -12.04
CA GLU A 46 -0.81 -37.78 -12.80
C GLU A 46 -1.38 -37.45 -14.17
N GLY A 47 -0.61 -37.67 -15.22
CA GLY A 47 -1.03 -37.41 -16.58
C GLY A 47 0.11 -37.20 -17.57
N GLU A 48 -0.22 -36.91 -18.83
CA GLU A 48 0.71 -36.57 -19.88
C GLU A 48 0.72 -35.06 -20.12
N GLY A 49 1.90 -34.51 -20.50
CA GLY A 49 2.07 -33.08 -20.81
C GLY A 49 2.69 -32.26 -19.69
N TYR A 50 2.51 -30.94 -19.75
CA TYR A 50 3.09 -29.98 -18.82
C TYR A 50 1.98 -29.28 -18.03
N LEU A 51 2.20 -29.11 -16.73
CA LEU A 51 1.34 -28.34 -15.85
C LEU A 51 2.00 -26.98 -15.57
N PHE A 52 1.27 -25.89 -15.86
CA PHE A 52 1.60 -24.56 -15.36
C PHE A 52 0.75 -24.26 -14.14
N TYR A 53 1.38 -23.81 -13.06
CA TYR A 53 0.66 -23.41 -11.86
C TYR A 53 1.21 -22.12 -11.27
N GLN A 54 0.37 -21.44 -10.51
CA GLN A 54 0.74 -20.27 -9.75
C GLN A 54 0.12 -20.38 -8.35
N ILE A 55 0.90 -20.07 -7.33
CA ILE A 55 0.44 -19.99 -5.95
C ILE A 55 0.42 -18.50 -5.57
N VAL A 56 -0.74 -18.03 -5.10
CA VAL A 56 -0.92 -16.63 -4.65
C VAL A 56 -1.35 -16.63 -3.20
N GLY A 57 -0.50 -16.11 -2.32
CA GLY A 57 -0.80 -15.87 -0.91
C GLY A 57 -1.16 -14.40 -0.65
N LYS A 58 -2.25 -14.16 0.07
CA LYS A 58 -2.60 -12.85 0.64
C LYS A 58 -2.62 -12.95 2.15
N TYR A 59 -1.88 -12.08 2.83
CA TYR A 59 -1.86 -12.02 4.29
C TYR A 59 -1.84 -10.57 4.77
N TYR A 60 -2.26 -10.35 6.01
CA TYR A 60 -2.23 -9.06 6.67
C TYR A 60 -1.24 -9.11 7.83
N LEU A 61 -0.25 -8.22 7.81
CA LEU A 61 0.66 -8.03 8.94
C LEU A 61 0.16 -6.88 9.82
N PRO A 62 0.10 -7.06 11.15
CA PRO A 62 -0.09 -5.92 12.05
C PRO A 62 1.08 -4.92 11.89
N TRP A 63 0.78 -3.62 11.84
CA TRP A 63 1.78 -2.56 11.73
C TRP A 63 2.85 -2.58 12.83
N GLU A 64 2.50 -3.13 14.01
CA GLU A 64 3.38 -3.24 15.17
C GLU A 64 4.53 -4.25 14.97
N LYS A 65 4.40 -5.14 13.97
CA LYS A 65 5.42 -6.14 13.63
C LYS A 65 6.43 -5.66 12.58
N ASP A 66 6.26 -4.44 12.05
CA ASP A 66 7.25 -3.87 11.15
C ASP A 66 8.56 -3.64 11.88
N ILE A 67 9.58 -4.42 11.52
CA ILE A 67 10.96 -4.19 11.96
C ILE A 67 11.42 -2.90 11.27
N PRO A 68 11.94 -1.90 12.01
CA PRO A 68 12.47 -0.69 11.40
C PRO A 68 13.77 -1.01 10.65
N GLU A 69 13.66 -1.53 9.44
CA GLU A 69 14.79 -1.51 8.51
C GLU A 69 15.01 -0.07 8.05
N LYS A 70 16.27 0.36 7.96
CA LYS A 70 16.59 1.67 7.38
C LYS A 70 16.21 1.62 5.90
N LYS A 71 15.03 2.13 5.59
CA LYS A 71 14.50 2.15 4.23
C LYS A 71 15.26 3.14 3.37
N VAL A 72 15.43 2.82 2.10
CA VAL A 72 16.09 3.71 1.13
C VAL A 72 15.25 4.95 0.90
N LEU A 73 13.94 4.79 0.81
CA LEU A 73 12.94 5.85 0.73
C LEU A 73 12.00 5.69 1.92
N ASP A 74 11.70 6.79 2.61
CA ASP A 74 10.89 6.78 3.84
C ASP A 74 9.86 7.90 3.81
N ILE A 75 8.66 7.66 4.35
CA ILE A 75 7.57 8.63 4.48
C ILE A 75 6.99 8.63 5.88
N ASP A 76 6.94 9.82 6.50
CA ASP A 76 6.26 10.07 7.77
C ASP A 76 5.11 11.08 7.58
N LEU A 77 3.96 10.77 8.20
CA LEU A 77 2.77 11.62 8.20
C LEU A 77 2.34 11.89 9.64
N ARG A 78 2.28 13.16 10.02
CA ARG A 78 1.88 13.58 11.37
C ARG A 78 0.65 14.48 11.31
N TYR A 79 -0.41 14.03 11.98
CA TYR A 79 -1.62 14.81 12.20
C TYR A 79 -1.45 15.63 13.48
N ASN A 80 -1.68 16.94 13.44
CA ASN A 80 -1.56 17.79 14.64
C ASN A 80 -2.61 17.45 15.72
N THR A 81 -3.72 16.83 15.35
CA THR A 81 -4.74 16.25 16.23
C THR A 81 -5.47 15.11 15.54
N THR A 82 -5.98 14.18 16.31
CA THR A 82 -6.79 13.03 15.82
C THR A 82 -8.20 13.05 16.36
N ASP A 83 -8.51 13.96 17.31
CA ASP A 83 -9.84 14.17 17.87
C ASP A 83 -10.33 15.55 17.45
N LEU A 84 -11.42 15.59 16.68
CA LEU A 84 -11.96 16.80 16.06
C LEU A 84 -13.48 16.88 16.26
N ILE A 85 -14.02 18.07 16.05
CA ILE A 85 -15.44 18.29 15.80
C ILE A 85 -15.67 18.65 14.33
N VAL A 86 -16.92 18.52 13.88
CA VAL A 86 -17.30 18.91 12.51
C VAL A 86 -16.93 20.36 12.24
N ASN A 87 -16.35 20.63 11.09
CA ASN A 87 -15.76 21.88 10.59
C ASN A 87 -14.36 22.22 11.10
N ASP A 88 -13.79 21.46 12.02
CA ASP A 88 -12.39 21.62 12.39
C ASP A 88 -11.46 21.39 11.21
N MET A 89 -10.27 21.99 11.32
CA MET A 89 -9.17 21.83 10.39
C MET A 89 -8.08 21.02 11.06
N VAL A 90 -7.64 19.96 10.41
CA VAL A 90 -6.45 19.21 10.83
C VAL A 90 -5.29 19.50 9.88
N LYS A 91 -4.13 19.79 10.41
CA LYS A 91 -2.89 19.96 9.68
C LYS A 91 -2.19 18.60 9.61
N VAL A 92 -1.75 18.23 8.41
CA VAL A 92 -0.96 17.02 8.14
C VAL A 92 0.43 17.47 7.71
N ASP A 93 1.43 17.23 8.55
CA ASP A 93 2.83 17.42 8.22
C ASP A 93 3.34 16.15 7.50
N VAL A 94 4.00 16.33 6.38
CA VAL A 94 4.58 15.29 5.53
C VAL A 94 6.09 15.44 5.50
N THR A 95 6.80 14.37 5.80
CA THR A 95 8.26 14.31 5.66
C THR A 95 8.61 13.12 4.77
N ILE A 96 9.40 13.34 3.73
CA ILE A 96 9.89 12.30 2.82
C ILE A 96 11.41 12.35 2.82
N SER A 97 12.05 11.23 3.12
CA SER A 97 13.50 11.13 3.24
C SER A 97 14.06 10.11 2.27
N TYR A 98 15.18 10.47 1.62
CA TYR A 98 15.95 9.54 0.81
C TYR A 98 17.28 9.20 1.50
N ASN A 99 17.51 7.92 1.75
CA ASN A 99 18.68 7.40 2.46
C ASN A 99 19.63 6.61 1.54
N GLY A 100 19.38 6.62 0.22
CA GLY A 100 20.26 6.04 -0.79
C GLY A 100 21.47 6.92 -1.09
N MET A 101 22.26 6.57 -2.10
CA MET A 101 23.40 7.39 -2.56
C MET A 101 22.93 8.33 -3.68
N GLY A 102 23.35 9.60 -3.59
CA GLY A 102 23.00 10.62 -4.59
C GLY A 102 21.58 11.16 -4.40
N SER A 103 20.79 11.19 -5.46
CA SER A 103 19.39 11.62 -5.45
C SER A 103 18.47 10.55 -6.04
N THR A 104 17.18 10.64 -5.73
CA THR A 104 16.16 9.85 -6.43
C THR A 104 15.99 10.35 -7.85
N ASN A 105 15.29 9.56 -8.67
CA ASN A 105 14.62 10.06 -9.86
C ASN A 105 13.16 10.39 -9.50
N LEU A 106 12.26 10.52 -10.49
CA LEU A 106 10.85 10.82 -10.29
C LEU A 106 10.23 9.97 -9.16
N VAL A 107 9.78 10.65 -8.10
CA VAL A 107 9.12 10.05 -6.94
C VAL A 107 7.63 10.33 -7.02
N ILE A 108 6.84 9.31 -6.75
CA ILE A 108 5.39 9.42 -6.62
C ILE A 108 5.01 9.24 -5.16
N VAL A 109 4.16 10.15 -4.68
CA VAL A 109 3.58 10.04 -3.33
C VAL A 109 2.07 9.96 -3.46
N ASP A 110 1.49 8.91 -2.90
CA ASP A 110 0.05 8.67 -2.87
C ASP A 110 -0.45 8.88 -1.44
N LEU A 111 -1.04 10.04 -1.16
CA LEU A 111 -1.55 10.40 0.15
C LEU A 111 -3.05 10.09 0.25
N GLY A 112 -3.43 9.27 1.20
CA GLY A 112 -4.82 8.93 1.46
C GLY A 112 -5.57 10.03 2.22
N ILE A 113 -6.74 10.47 1.72
CA ILE A 113 -7.65 11.36 2.43
C ILE A 113 -8.55 10.53 3.34
N PRO A 114 -8.52 10.70 4.68
CA PRO A 114 -9.35 9.94 5.60
C PRO A 114 -10.85 10.13 5.32
N PRO A 115 -11.70 9.11 5.56
CA PRO A 115 -13.16 9.28 5.51
C PRO A 115 -13.60 10.45 6.39
N GLY A 116 -14.66 11.16 5.97
CA GLY A 116 -15.17 12.30 6.71
C GLY A 116 -14.43 13.63 6.48
N PHE A 117 -13.32 13.63 5.72
CA PHE A 117 -12.56 14.84 5.42
C PHE A 117 -12.65 15.29 3.97
N SER A 118 -12.41 16.58 3.75
CA SER A 118 -12.13 17.19 2.45
C SER A 118 -10.80 17.92 2.49
N LEU A 119 -10.05 17.85 1.38
CA LEU A 119 -8.79 18.55 1.19
C LEU A 119 -9.04 20.07 1.07
N VAL A 120 -8.11 20.88 1.62
CA VAL A 120 -7.96 22.31 1.33
C VAL A 120 -6.95 22.44 0.19
N ALA A 121 -7.43 22.45 -1.05
CA ALA A 121 -6.59 22.35 -2.24
C ALA A 121 -5.55 23.51 -2.35
N GLY A 122 -5.89 24.70 -1.87
CA GLY A 122 -5.00 25.87 -1.90
C GLY A 122 -3.65 25.64 -1.21
N ASP A 123 -3.60 24.77 -0.20
CA ASP A 123 -2.33 24.45 0.47
C ASP A 123 -1.38 23.71 -0.47
N LEU A 124 -1.88 22.81 -1.32
CA LEU A 124 -1.06 22.10 -2.30
C LEU A 124 -0.66 22.99 -3.48
N GLU A 125 -1.48 23.98 -3.83
CA GLU A 125 -1.12 25.00 -4.83
C GLU A 125 0.08 25.84 -4.33
N GLU A 126 0.13 26.16 -3.03
CA GLU A 126 1.27 26.84 -2.41
C GLU A 126 2.53 25.96 -2.47
N VAL A 127 2.43 24.66 -2.12
CA VAL A 127 3.56 23.70 -2.16
C VAL A 127 4.13 23.55 -3.57
N VAL A 128 3.28 23.55 -4.61
CA VAL A 128 3.72 23.61 -6.03
C VAL A 128 4.36 24.96 -6.35
N GLY A 129 3.78 26.06 -5.88
CA GLY A 129 4.29 27.41 -6.11
C GLY A 129 5.66 27.66 -5.49
N GLU A 130 5.97 27.00 -4.38
CA GLU A 130 7.28 27.00 -3.71
C GLU A 130 8.30 26.07 -4.40
N GLY A 131 7.86 25.25 -5.37
CA GLY A 131 8.70 24.30 -6.09
C GLY A 131 9.11 23.07 -5.29
N LEU A 132 8.41 22.79 -4.17
CA LEU A 132 8.66 21.60 -3.34
C LEU A 132 8.16 20.32 -4.02
N ILE A 133 7.10 20.41 -4.83
CA ILE A 133 6.60 19.36 -5.70
C ILE A 133 6.36 19.90 -7.10
N ASP A 134 6.48 19.08 -8.12
CA ASP A 134 6.29 19.51 -9.51
C ASP A 134 4.81 19.75 -9.83
N ARG A 135 3.95 18.85 -9.38
CA ARG A 135 2.50 18.90 -9.55
C ARG A 135 1.78 17.91 -8.64
N TYR A 136 0.46 18.04 -8.55
CA TYR A 136 -0.39 17.05 -7.90
C TYR A 136 -1.66 16.76 -8.71
N ASP A 137 -2.24 15.59 -8.50
CA ASP A 137 -3.54 15.17 -8.98
C ASP A 137 -4.42 14.70 -7.81
N ILE A 138 -5.74 14.88 -7.92
CA ILE A 138 -6.68 14.36 -6.93
C ILE A 138 -7.55 13.30 -7.61
N ALA A 139 -7.46 12.06 -7.14
CA ALA A 139 -8.21 10.93 -7.65
C ALA A 139 -9.05 10.28 -6.53
N GLY A 140 -10.34 10.61 -6.50
CA GLY A 140 -11.24 10.10 -5.45
C GLY A 140 -10.82 10.56 -4.06
N ARG A 141 -10.27 9.65 -3.25
CA ARG A 141 -9.78 9.93 -1.88
C ARG A 141 -8.27 9.85 -1.77
N GLN A 142 -7.57 10.11 -2.84
CA GLN A 142 -6.12 10.09 -2.92
C GLN A 142 -5.62 11.40 -3.52
N ILE A 143 -4.48 11.87 -3.00
CA ILE A 143 -3.70 12.98 -3.54
C ILE A 143 -2.42 12.36 -4.08
N ILE A 144 -2.21 12.45 -5.38
CA ILE A 144 -1.03 11.92 -6.04
C ILE A 144 -0.07 13.08 -6.28
N LEU A 145 1.10 13.05 -5.65
CA LEU A 145 2.13 14.07 -5.82
C LEU A 145 3.24 13.54 -6.73
N TYR A 146 3.79 14.43 -7.54
CA TYR A 146 4.91 14.16 -8.44
C TYR A 146 6.08 15.05 -8.02
N ILE A 147 7.23 14.41 -7.74
CA ILE A 147 8.43 15.05 -7.22
C ILE A 147 9.59 14.66 -8.12
N GLY A 148 10.31 15.62 -8.69
CA GLY A 148 11.39 15.36 -9.65
C GLY A 148 12.52 14.55 -9.04
N ASN A 149 13.04 15.01 -7.90
CA ASN A 149 14.11 14.33 -7.17
C ASN A 149 14.10 14.70 -5.68
N ILE A 150 14.70 13.83 -4.86
CA ILE A 150 14.98 14.07 -3.44
C ILE A 150 16.45 13.72 -3.23
N GLU A 151 17.22 14.68 -2.67
CA GLU A 151 18.64 14.50 -2.41
C GLU A 151 18.89 13.68 -1.14
N TYR A 152 20.04 12.99 -1.12
CA TYR A 152 20.46 12.26 0.08
C TYR A 152 20.59 13.18 1.27
N ASN A 153 19.96 12.79 2.37
CA ASN A 153 20.00 13.51 3.65
C ASN A 153 19.42 14.94 3.63
N GLU A 154 18.63 15.28 2.58
CA GLU A 154 17.84 16.49 2.48
C GLU A 154 16.36 16.13 2.43
N PRO A 155 15.67 15.99 3.58
CA PRO A 155 14.28 15.60 3.60
C PRO A 155 13.40 16.68 2.97
N LEU A 156 12.44 16.25 2.16
CA LEU A 156 11.39 17.10 1.65
C LEU A 156 10.28 17.21 2.69
N GLU A 157 10.02 18.43 3.16
CA GLU A 157 9.02 18.71 4.18
C GLU A 157 7.98 19.69 3.68
N PHE A 158 6.72 19.38 3.84
CA PHE A 158 5.61 20.28 3.57
C PHE A 158 4.40 19.90 4.43
N ASN A 159 3.33 20.69 4.34
CA ASN A 159 2.09 20.37 5.03
C ASN A 159 0.88 20.77 4.20
N TYR A 160 -0.26 20.16 4.53
CA TYR A 160 -1.57 20.49 3.98
C TYR A 160 -2.65 20.33 5.04
N ARG A 161 -3.81 20.92 4.80
CA ARG A 161 -4.94 20.85 5.74
C ARG A 161 -6.09 20.03 5.16
N LEU A 162 -6.75 19.32 6.07
CA LEU A 162 -8.00 18.63 5.81
C LEU A 162 -9.09 19.25 6.69
N LYS A 163 -10.29 19.40 6.13
CA LYS A 163 -11.47 19.88 6.87
C LYS A 163 -12.37 18.73 7.24
N ALA A 164 -12.69 18.58 8.52
CA ALA A 164 -13.67 17.63 9.03
C ALA A 164 -15.08 17.99 8.54
N ARG A 165 -15.77 17.03 7.91
CA ARG A 165 -17.09 17.25 7.27
C ARG A 165 -18.23 16.53 7.97
N TYR A 166 -17.97 15.32 8.42
CA TYR A 166 -19.00 14.43 8.97
C TYR A 166 -18.48 13.71 10.21
N PRO A 167 -19.33 13.48 11.23
CA PRO A 167 -18.97 12.65 12.37
C PRO A 167 -18.57 11.25 11.91
N ILE A 168 -17.40 10.77 12.35
CA ILE A 168 -16.90 9.45 11.99
C ILE A 168 -15.81 9.02 12.97
N ARG A 169 -15.67 7.71 13.15
CA ARG A 169 -14.50 7.08 13.75
C ARG A 169 -13.90 6.12 12.73
N ALA A 170 -12.71 6.42 12.25
CA ALA A 170 -12.07 5.67 11.18
C ALA A 170 -10.54 5.72 11.30
N LYS A 171 -9.87 4.79 10.59
CA LYS A 171 -8.44 4.89 10.34
C LYS A 171 -8.17 5.70 9.08
N SER A 172 -7.09 6.48 9.07
CA SER A 172 -6.59 7.10 7.85
C SER A 172 -6.25 6.02 6.82
N PRO A 173 -6.45 6.27 5.53
CA PRO A 173 -5.99 5.36 4.50
C PRO A 173 -4.46 5.24 4.52
N ARG A 174 -3.96 4.16 3.97
CA ARG A 174 -2.53 3.95 3.74
C ARG A 174 -2.02 5.00 2.75
N SER A 175 -0.92 5.67 3.09
CA SER A 175 -0.20 6.55 2.18
C SER A 175 1.12 5.88 1.78
N ARG A 176 1.56 6.11 0.55
CA ARG A 176 2.71 5.43 -0.05
C ARG A 176 3.64 6.45 -0.70
N VAL A 177 4.95 6.20 -0.64
CA VAL A 177 5.97 6.83 -1.47
C VAL A 177 6.71 5.77 -2.26
N TYR A 178 7.07 6.03 -3.51
CA TYR A 178 7.87 5.11 -4.32
C TYR A 178 8.58 5.80 -5.47
N GLU A 179 9.70 5.22 -5.91
CA GLU A 179 10.35 5.67 -7.15
C GLU A 179 9.57 5.18 -8.38
N TYR A 180 9.24 6.09 -9.29
CA TYR A 180 8.44 5.76 -10.48
C TYR A 180 9.09 4.68 -11.36
N TYR A 181 10.42 4.77 -11.56
CA TYR A 181 11.16 3.83 -12.41
C TYR A 181 11.63 2.56 -11.68
N ASN A 182 11.57 2.56 -10.35
CA ASN A 182 11.90 1.40 -9.52
C ASN A 182 10.91 1.26 -8.36
N PRO A 183 9.67 0.82 -8.62
CA PRO A 183 8.60 0.77 -7.62
C PRO A 183 8.85 -0.17 -6.43
N ASN A 184 9.93 -0.97 -6.46
CA ASN A 184 10.35 -1.77 -5.31
C ASN A 184 11.04 -0.93 -4.23
N VAL A 185 11.52 0.28 -4.57
CA VAL A 185 11.98 1.29 -3.61
C VAL A 185 10.76 2.08 -3.18
N GLU A 186 10.16 1.64 -2.08
CA GLU A 186 8.90 2.19 -1.55
C GLU A 186 8.86 2.19 -0.04
N ASP A 187 8.00 3.03 0.49
CA ASP A 187 7.59 3.01 1.89
C ASP A 187 6.13 3.40 2.07
N TYR A 188 5.62 3.15 3.26
CA TYR A 188 4.23 3.39 3.62
C TYR A 188 4.14 4.06 4.99
N ALA A 189 3.42 5.18 5.05
CA ALA A 189 3.07 5.80 6.31
C ALA A 189 2.03 4.97 7.07
N ARG A 190 2.18 4.94 8.40
CA ARG A 190 1.27 4.20 9.29
C ARG A 190 -0.10 4.87 9.34
N PRO A 191 -1.18 4.08 9.22
CA PRO A 191 -2.53 4.59 9.44
C PRO A 191 -2.73 5.08 10.88
N VAL A 192 -3.49 6.16 11.04
CA VAL A 192 -3.80 6.81 12.30
C VAL A 192 -5.30 6.69 12.58
N ASP A 193 -5.69 6.39 13.82
CA ASP A 193 -7.09 6.41 14.24
C ASP A 193 -7.55 7.86 14.43
N ILE A 194 -8.65 8.24 13.78
CA ILE A 194 -9.19 9.60 13.79
C ILE A 194 -10.66 9.55 14.19
N THR A 195 -11.06 10.47 15.06
CA THR A 195 -12.44 10.64 15.50
C THR A 195 -12.91 12.05 15.17
N ILE A 196 -14.07 12.17 14.53
CA ILE A 196 -14.82 13.44 14.35
C ILE A 196 -16.15 13.28 15.07
N SER A 197 -16.44 14.13 16.03
CA SER A 197 -17.71 14.21 16.77
C SER A 197 -18.59 15.35 16.32
#